data_e1ade07ab10e47c691ec1536ab812ef2
#
_entry.id   e1ade07ab10e47c691ec1536ab812ef2
#
_cell.length_a   1.000
_cell.length_b   1.000
_cell.length_c   1.000
_cell.angle_alpha   90.00
_cell.angle_beta   90.00
_cell.angle_gamma   90.00
#
_symmetry.space_group_name_H-M   'P 1'
#
loop_
_entity.id
_entity.type
_entity.pdbx_description
1 polymer ?
#
loop_
_entity_poly.entity_id
_entity_poly.type
_entity_poly.pdbx_seq_one_letter_code
_entity_poly.pdbx_strand_id
1 'polypeptide(L)'
;MTHAIEVRGLSKSFQAGRKALDNVSLAVAPGEMVALLGASGSGKSTLLRHVAGFIAADAGGTGEVLVNGRTIQQGGRLARDVRAARAEIGFVFQQFNLVGRLPVITNVLTGMLPRVPLWRSLIRLFRVAEIDAGLEALAQVGIDDYAFRRASTLSGGQQQRAAIARTLVQNARVILADEPIASLDPESARRVMELLAQINRARRVAVVVSLHQVDVAMRYCPRVVALRHGKVVYDGPSAALTPAMLRELYGTEAAELLPDGAGLEVAAPAILHGGLAAA
;
A
#
# COMPACT_ATOMS: atom_id res chain seq x y z
N MET A 1 -3.57 17.19 15.32
CA MET A 1 -2.80 15.94 15.14
C MET A 1 -2.35 15.89 13.68
N THR A 2 -1.09 15.63 13.40
CA THR A 2 -0.57 15.52 12.03
C THR A 2 -0.96 14.14 11.48
N HIS A 3 -1.67 14.10 10.35
CA HIS A 3 -1.97 12.86 9.64
C HIS A 3 -0.75 12.33 8.90
N ALA A 4 -0.64 11.01 8.75
CA ALA A 4 0.35 10.39 7.89
C ALA A 4 0.04 10.65 6.40
N ILE A 5 -1.25 10.64 6.05
CA ILE A 5 -1.74 11.01 4.71
C ILE A 5 -2.94 11.92 4.90
N GLU A 6 -2.99 13.00 4.12
CA GLU A 6 -4.15 13.87 4.07
C GLU A 6 -4.42 14.25 2.60
N VAL A 7 -5.63 13.95 2.15
CA VAL A 7 -6.15 14.28 0.83
C VAL A 7 -7.37 15.18 1.00
N ARG A 8 -7.39 16.31 0.34
CA ARG A 8 -8.46 17.29 0.42
C ARG A 8 -8.96 17.62 -0.97
N GLY A 9 -10.23 17.35 -1.27
CA GLY A 9 -10.91 17.78 -2.48
C GLY A 9 -10.25 17.36 -3.80
N LEU A 10 -9.62 16.18 -3.82
CA LEU A 10 -8.84 15.71 -4.96
C LEU A 10 -9.74 15.29 -6.12
N SER A 11 -9.53 15.88 -7.30
CA SER A 11 -10.22 15.50 -8.53
C SER A 11 -9.24 15.18 -9.65
N LYS A 12 -9.58 14.17 -10.48
CA LYS A 12 -8.79 13.75 -11.63
C LYS A 12 -9.65 13.22 -12.76
N SER A 13 -9.44 13.78 -13.94
CA SER A 13 -10.02 13.32 -15.21
C SER A 13 -8.90 12.88 -16.16
N PHE A 14 -9.06 11.75 -16.84
CA PHE A 14 -8.13 11.29 -17.89
C PHE A 14 -8.69 11.48 -19.30
N GLN A 15 -10.03 11.48 -19.42
CA GLN A 15 -10.76 11.69 -20.68
C GLN A 15 -11.88 12.69 -20.44
N ALA A 16 -12.29 13.41 -21.48
CA ALA A 16 -13.39 14.38 -21.40
C ALA A 16 -14.66 13.69 -20.83
N GLY A 17 -15.17 14.23 -19.74
CA GLY A 17 -16.43 13.80 -19.11
C GLY A 17 -16.35 12.65 -18.11
N ARG A 18 -15.24 11.90 -18.00
CA ARG A 18 -15.11 10.82 -17.01
C ARG A 18 -14.06 11.15 -15.95
N LYS A 19 -14.52 11.44 -14.73
CA LYS A 19 -13.66 11.62 -13.57
C LYS A 19 -13.23 10.27 -12.99
N ALA A 20 -11.93 10.06 -12.87
CA ALA A 20 -11.36 8.94 -12.13
C ALA A 20 -11.39 9.19 -10.62
N LEU A 21 -11.29 10.45 -10.19
CA LEU A 21 -11.53 10.93 -8.83
C LEU A 21 -12.39 12.19 -8.90
N ASP A 22 -13.38 12.30 -8.00
CA ASP A 22 -14.31 13.41 -7.92
C ASP A 22 -14.44 13.89 -6.48
N ASN A 23 -13.73 14.97 -6.17
CA ASN A 23 -13.73 15.64 -4.87
C ASN A 23 -13.42 14.69 -3.69
N VAL A 24 -12.41 13.84 -3.85
CA VAL A 24 -12.02 12.85 -2.83
C VAL A 24 -11.29 13.53 -1.68
N SER A 25 -11.76 13.30 -0.45
CA SER A 25 -11.10 13.68 0.78
C SER A 25 -10.92 12.47 1.68
N LEU A 26 -9.74 12.35 2.30
CA LEU A 26 -9.33 11.20 3.11
C LEU A 26 -8.21 11.64 4.06
N ALA A 27 -8.25 11.19 5.31
CA ALA A 27 -7.15 11.34 6.26
C ALA A 27 -6.78 9.97 6.83
N VAL A 28 -5.47 9.66 6.92
CA VAL A 28 -4.95 8.43 7.53
C VAL A 28 -4.02 8.83 8.67
N ALA A 29 -4.22 8.26 9.84
CA ALA A 29 -3.41 8.51 11.01
C ALA A 29 -2.05 7.78 10.94
N PRO A 30 -1.01 8.25 11.65
CA PRO A 30 0.24 7.49 11.81
C PRO A 30 -0.02 6.11 12.43
N GLY A 31 0.57 5.06 11.84
CA GLY A 31 0.40 3.68 12.29
C GLY A 31 -0.95 3.04 11.95
N GLU A 32 -1.83 3.72 11.25
CA GLU A 32 -3.11 3.16 10.82
C GLU A 32 -2.94 2.23 9.63
N MET A 33 -3.73 1.14 9.59
CA MET A 33 -3.84 0.24 8.44
C MET A 33 -5.23 0.35 7.84
N VAL A 34 -5.32 0.82 6.60
CA VAL A 34 -6.55 1.13 5.89
C VAL A 34 -6.65 0.33 4.61
N ALA A 35 -7.80 -0.31 4.37
CA ALA A 35 -8.10 -0.90 3.07
C ALA A 35 -8.86 0.10 2.18
N LEU A 36 -8.44 0.22 0.92
CA LEU A 36 -9.24 0.86 -0.13
C LEU A 36 -10.03 -0.22 -0.87
N LEU A 37 -11.35 -0.20 -0.75
CA LEU A 37 -12.25 -1.12 -1.43
C LEU A 37 -12.98 -0.43 -2.60
N GLY A 38 -13.49 -1.23 -3.52
CA GLY A 38 -14.32 -0.81 -4.65
C GLY A 38 -14.04 -1.61 -5.91
N ALA A 39 -15.00 -1.62 -6.83
CA ALA A 39 -14.91 -2.31 -8.11
C ALA A 39 -13.70 -1.84 -8.96
N SER A 40 -13.39 -2.61 -10.01
CA SER A 40 -12.37 -2.18 -10.98
C SER A 40 -12.76 -0.83 -11.59
N GLY A 41 -11.77 0.07 -11.73
CA GLY A 41 -12.01 1.43 -12.24
C GLY A 41 -12.68 2.40 -11.26
N SER A 42 -12.87 2.05 -9.97
CA SER A 42 -13.45 2.96 -8.97
C SER A 42 -12.54 4.13 -8.56
N GLY A 43 -11.24 4.10 -8.93
CA GLY A 43 -10.29 5.17 -8.64
C GLY A 43 -9.20 4.82 -7.61
N LYS A 44 -9.17 3.62 -7.02
CA LYS A 44 -8.21 3.20 -5.97
C LYS A 44 -6.75 3.42 -6.36
N SER A 45 -6.30 2.82 -7.46
CA SER A 45 -4.92 2.96 -7.94
C SER A 45 -4.60 4.40 -8.33
N THR A 46 -5.59 5.14 -8.86
CA THR A 46 -5.43 6.56 -9.17
C THR A 46 -5.19 7.35 -7.89
N LEU A 47 -5.97 7.12 -6.84
CA LEU A 47 -5.78 7.77 -5.54
C LEU A 47 -4.39 7.48 -4.95
N LEU A 48 -3.97 6.21 -4.91
CA LEU A 48 -2.64 5.83 -4.42
C LEU A 48 -1.51 6.50 -5.21
N ARG A 49 -1.63 6.59 -6.54
CA ARG A 49 -0.64 7.27 -7.39
C ARG A 49 -0.59 8.77 -7.15
N HIS A 50 -1.71 9.41 -6.81
CA HIS A 50 -1.74 10.81 -6.40
C HIS A 50 -1.07 11.03 -5.05
N VAL A 51 -1.33 10.16 -4.07
CA VAL A 51 -0.69 10.21 -2.74
C VAL A 51 0.83 10.00 -2.88
N ALA A 52 1.27 9.09 -3.76
CA ALA A 52 2.68 8.90 -4.07
C ALA A 52 3.29 10.05 -4.91
N GLY A 53 2.48 10.97 -5.40
CA GLY A 53 2.93 12.05 -6.28
C GLY A 53 3.39 11.58 -7.67
N PHE A 54 2.98 10.39 -8.13
CA PHE A 54 3.33 9.91 -9.47
C PHE A 54 2.56 10.61 -10.57
N ILE A 55 1.37 11.09 -10.25
CA ILE A 55 0.51 11.87 -11.15
C ILE A 55 0.00 13.12 -10.42
N ALA A 56 -0.26 14.18 -11.18
CA ALA A 56 -0.85 15.42 -10.68
C ALA A 56 -2.37 15.43 -10.90
N ALA A 57 -3.10 16.10 -10.00
CA ALA A 57 -4.52 16.38 -10.11
C ALA A 57 -4.83 17.27 -11.34
N ASP A 58 -6.10 17.50 -11.60
CA ASP A 58 -6.51 18.39 -12.68
C ASP A 58 -6.05 19.82 -12.38
N ALA A 59 -5.53 20.50 -13.41
CA ALA A 59 -5.06 21.88 -13.29
C ALA A 59 -6.22 22.82 -12.95
N GLY A 60 -5.95 23.79 -12.06
CA GLY A 60 -6.96 24.76 -11.62
C GLY A 60 -7.92 24.25 -10.53
N GLY A 61 -7.80 22.96 -10.13
CA GLY A 61 -8.54 22.42 -8.98
C GLY A 61 -7.98 22.93 -7.64
N THR A 62 -8.78 22.82 -6.57
CA THR A 62 -8.37 23.18 -5.20
C THR A 62 -7.76 22.00 -4.43
N GLY A 63 -7.66 20.82 -5.07
CA GLY A 63 -7.22 19.59 -4.42
C GLY A 63 -5.80 19.68 -3.88
N GLU A 64 -5.61 19.11 -2.69
CA GLU A 64 -4.33 19.07 -1.99
C GLU A 64 -4.06 17.64 -1.49
N VAL A 65 -2.78 17.25 -1.51
CA VAL A 65 -2.30 16.01 -0.92
C VAL A 65 -1.07 16.30 -0.07
N LEU A 66 -1.11 15.88 1.19
CA LEU A 66 0.01 15.94 2.12
C LEU A 66 0.35 14.54 2.61
N VAL A 67 1.64 14.29 2.82
CA VAL A 67 2.16 13.09 3.46
C VAL A 67 3.14 13.50 4.56
N ASN A 68 2.91 13.04 5.78
CA ASN A 68 3.67 13.45 6.98
C ASN A 68 3.80 14.97 7.11
N GLY A 69 2.74 15.72 6.78
CA GLY A 69 2.72 17.18 6.81
C GLY A 69 3.46 17.86 5.65
N ARG A 70 4.06 17.11 4.72
CA ARG A 70 4.69 17.68 3.50
C ARG A 70 3.71 17.67 2.35
N THR A 71 3.60 18.78 1.63
CA THR A 71 2.80 18.86 0.43
C THR A 71 3.40 17.99 -0.68
N ILE A 72 2.63 17.06 -1.20
CA ILE A 72 2.93 16.25 -2.39
C ILE A 72 2.49 17.00 -3.65
N GLN A 73 1.27 17.52 -3.61
CA GLN A 73 0.68 18.32 -4.68
C GLN A 73 -0.41 19.24 -4.14
N GLN A 74 -0.61 20.37 -4.85
CA GLN A 74 -1.66 21.33 -4.57
C GLN A 74 -2.06 22.05 -5.87
N GLY A 75 -3.36 22.30 -6.06
CA GLY A 75 -3.86 23.03 -7.23
C GLY A 75 -3.51 22.39 -8.58
N GLY A 76 -3.41 21.06 -8.65
CA GLY A 76 -3.04 20.33 -9.86
C GLY A 76 -1.54 20.38 -10.21
N ARG A 77 -0.69 20.77 -9.27
CA ARG A 77 0.77 20.82 -9.46
C ARG A 77 1.49 20.03 -8.39
N LEU A 78 2.49 19.24 -8.80
CA LEU A 78 3.40 18.57 -7.86
C LEU A 78 4.28 19.59 -7.14
N ALA A 79 4.56 19.34 -5.86
CA ALA A 79 5.50 20.14 -5.09
C ALA A 79 6.91 20.09 -5.71
N ARG A 80 7.68 21.18 -5.58
CA ARG A 80 9.05 21.24 -6.13
C ARG A 80 9.98 20.21 -5.53
N ASP A 81 9.78 19.88 -4.27
CA ASP A 81 10.54 18.91 -3.48
C ASP A 81 9.86 17.51 -3.38
N VAL A 82 8.90 17.21 -4.28
CA VAL A 82 8.16 15.94 -4.30
C VAL A 82 9.08 14.69 -4.28
N ARG A 83 10.31 14.81 -4.80
CA ARG A 83 11.30 13.71 -4.73
C ARG A 83 11.71 13.39 -3.30
N ALA A 84 11.89 14.40 -2.46
CA ALA A 84 12.20 14.21 -1.04
C ALA A 84 11.01 13.60 -0.30
N ALA A 85 9.78 14.04 -0.60
CA ALA A 85 8.57 13.46 -0.02
C ALA A 85 8.38 11.98 -0.44
N ARG A 86 8.64 11.62 -1.71
CA ARG A 86 8.61 10.24 -2.20
C ARG A 86 9.60 9.32 -1.47
N ALA A 87 10.71 9.84 -0.99
CA ALA A 87 11.67 9.06 -0.22
C ALA A 87 11.08 8.50 1.08
N GLU A 88 10.01 9.10 1.60
CA GLU A 88 9.30 8.65 2.80
C GLU A 88 8.09 7.75 2.49
N ILE A 89 7.76 7.53 1.20
CA ILE A 89 6.62 6.75 0.74
C ILE A 89 7.10 5.47 0.06
N GLY A 90 6.89 4.33 0.69
CA GLY A 90 7.08 3.02 0.07
C GLY A 90 5.89 2.68 -0.83
N PHE A 91 6.15 2.28 -2.06
CA PHE A 91 5.09 1.87 -2.98
C PHE A 91 5.29 0.42 -3.41
N VAL A 92 4.28 -0.41 -3.14
CA VAL A 92 4.21 -1.82 -3.53
C VAL A 92 3.22 -1.91 -4.68
N PHE A 93 3.72 -2.25 -5.87
CA PHE A 93 2.94 -2.31 -7.10
C PHE A 93 2.33 -3.71 -7.31
N GLN A 94 1.23 -3.79 -8.03
CA GLN A 94 0.61 -5.03 -8.45
C GLN A 94 1.55 -5.91 -9.29
N GLN A 95 2.36 -5.31 -10.18
CA GLN A 95 3.32 -6.00 -11.07
C GLN A 95 4.74 -6.08 -10.47
N PHE A 96 4.90 -6.04 -9.15
CA PHE A 96 6.16 -6.12 -8.40
C PHE A 96 7.21 -5.04 -8.76
N ASN A 97 7.32 -4.64 -10.02
CA ASN A 97 8.29 -3.66 -10.56
C ASN A 97 9.73 -3.97 -10.14
N LEU A 98 10.12 -5.22 -10.29
CA LEU A 98 11.50 -5.68 -10.14
C LEU A 98 12.17 -5.79 -11.49
N VAL A 99 13.46 -5.47 -11.55
CA VAL A 99 14.29 -5.71 -12.75
C VAL A 99 14.69 -7.17 -12.77
N GLY A 100 14.00 -8.01 -13.56
CA GLY A 100 14.09 -9.46 -13.53
C GLY A 100 15.50 -10.02 -13.72
N ARG A 101 16.34 -9.38 -14.55
CA ARG A 101 17.72 -9.78 -14.81
C ARG A 101 18.72 -9.46 -13.69
N LEU A 102 18.36 -8.60 -12.75
CA LEU A 102 19.20 -8.24 -11.62
C LEU A 102 18.96 -9.17 -10.42
N PRO A 103 19.98 -9.34 -9.54
CA PRO A 103 19.82 -10.02 -8.26
C PRO A 103 18.73 -9.38 -7.41
N VAL A 104 18.09 -10.17 -6.55
CA VAL A 104 17.04 -9.72 -5.63
C VAL A 104 17.57 -8.63 -4.71
N ILE A 105 18.74 -8.82 -4.12
CA ILE A 105 19.38 -7.84 -3.26
C ILE A 105 19.57 -6.49 -3.98
N THR A 106 19.99 -6.50 -5.24
CA THR A 106 20.15 -5.26 -6.01
C THR A 106 18.81 -4.54 -6.22
N ASN A 107 17.72 -5.29 -6.46
CA ASN A 107 16.37 -4.71 -6.55
C ASN A 107 15.93 -4.09 -5.22
N VAL A 108 16.21 -4.75 -4.11
CA VAL A 108 15.90 -4.23 -2.76
C VAL A 108 16.69 -2.96 -2.47
N LEU A 109 17.98 -2.94 -2.75
CA LEU A 109 18.85 -1.78 -2.52
C LEU A 109 18.45 -0.54 -3.33
N THR A 110 17.65 -0.69 -4.40
CA THR A 110 17.08 0.48 -5.10
C THR A 110 16.21 1.35 -4.18
N GLY A 111 15.63 0.80 -3.10
CA GLY A 111 14.92 1.56 -2.09
C GLY A 111 15.79 2.59 -1.34
N MET A 112 17.11 2.41 -1.33
CA MET A 112 18.06 3.35 -0.71
C MET A 112 18.49 4.48 -1.63
N LEU A 113 18.19 4.43 -2.93
CA LEU A 113 18.66 5.41 -3.91
C LEU A 113 18.42 6.88 -3.54
N PRO A 114 17.31 7.27 -2.87
CA PRO A 114 17.12 8.65 -2.43
C PRO A 114 18.18 9.15 -1.44
N ARG A 115 18.89 8.24 -0.74
CA ARG A 115 19.90 8.54 0.29
C ARG A 115 21.32 8.26 -0.17
N VAL A 116 21.49 7.56 -1.29
CA VAL A 116 22.80 7.24 -1.87
C VAL A 116 23.18 8.32 -2.89
N PRO A 117 24.41 8.87 -2.83
CA PRO A 117 24.90 9.83 -3.82
C PRO A 117 24.77 9.30 -5.24
N LEU A 118 24.35 10.18 -6.19
CA LEU A 118 24.04 9.79 -7.56
C LEU A 118 25.18 9.01 -8.26
N TRP A 119 26.44 9.45 -8.08
CA TRP A 119 27.61 8.78 -8.68
C TRP A 119 27.77 7.33 -8.19
N ARG A 120 27.50 7.06 -6.90
CA ARG A 120 27.53 5.69 -6.35
C ARG A 120 26.39 4.83 -6.90
N SER A 121 25.20 5.41 -7.03
CA SER A 121 24.04 4.71 -7.56
C SER A 121 24.23 4.32 -9.03
N LEU A 122 24.87 5.18 -9.84
CA LEU A 122 25.16 4.90 -11.25
C LEU A 122 26.09 3.69 -11.44
N ILE A 123 27.11 3.55 -10.61
CA ILE A 123 28.05 2.41 -10.65
C ILE A 123 27.66 1.27 -9.71
N ARG A 124 26.47 1.35 -9.09
CA ARG A 124 25.93 0.36 -8.13
C ARG A 124 26.85 0.05 -6.94
N LEU A 125 27.58 1.06 -6.49
CA LEU A 125 28.50 0.92 -5.36
C LEU A 125 27.76 1.14 -4.05
N PHE A 126 27.36 0.05 -3.41
CA PHE A 126 26.77 0.05 -2.07
C PHE A 126 27.83 -0.26 -1.02
N ARG A 127 27.74 0.37 0.15
CA ARG A 127 28.58 0.06 1.31
C ARG A 127 28.15 -1.27 1.93
N VAL A 128 29.07 -1.92 2.66
CA VAL A 128 28.77 -3.16 3.38
C VAL A 128 27.53 -3.01 4.25
N ALA A 129 27.45 -1.97 5.08
CA ALA A 129 26.28 -1.71 5.92
C ALA A 129 24.96 -1.51 5.12
N GLU A 130 25.01 -1.00 3.88
CA GLU A 130 23.83 -0.88 3.01
C GLU A 130 23.40 -2.25 2.47
N ILE A 131 24.38 -3.11 2.16
CA ILE A 131 24.12 -4.50 1.73
C ILE A 131 23.55 -5.31 2.90
N ASP A 132 24.14 -5.19 4.09
CA ASP A 132 23.66 -5.87 5.30
C ASP A 132 22.22 -5.48 5.62
N ALA A 133 21.88 -4.18 5.58
CA ALA A 133 20.51 -3.73 5.76
C ALA A 133 19.55 -4.29 4.67
N GLY A 134 20.04 -4.51 3.45
CA GLY A 134 19.28 -5.17 2.39
C GLY A 134 19.04 -6.65 2.70
N LEU A 135 20.03 -7.36 3.19
CA LEU A 135 19.93 -8.77 3.60
C LEU A 135 19.01 -8.93 4.81
N GLU A 136 19.11 -8.06 5.82
CA GLU A 136 18.19 -8.02 6.95
C GLU A 136 16.73 -7.80 6.50
N ALA A 137 16.50 -6.89 5.54
CA ALA A 137 15.17 -6.67 5.00
C ALA A 137 14.64 -7.91 4.26
N LEU A 138 15.50 -8.63 3.54
CA LEU A 138 15.15 -9.90 2.89
C LEU A 138 14.83 -10.99 3.91
N ALA A 139 15.59 -11.08 5.01
CA ALA A 139 15.33 -12.01 6.11
C ALA A 139 13.99 -11.68 6.80
N GLN A 140 13.68 -10.38 7.04
CA GLN A 140 12.39 -9.98 7.60
C GLN A 140 11.18 -10.40 6.75
N VAL A 141 11.35 -10.51 5.42
CA VAL A 141 10.31 -10.98 4.52
C VAL A 141 10.46 -12.47 4.16
N GLY A 142 11.43 -13.19 4.74
CA GLY A 142 11.65 -14.64 4.59
C GLY A 142 12.03 -15.08 3.19
N ILE A 143 12.95 -14.36 2.54
CA ILE A 143 13.51 -14.69 1.21
C ILE A 143 15.01 -14.36 1.09
N ASP A 144 15.74 -14.32 2.19
CA ASP A 144 17.19 -14.06 2.22
C ASP A 144 18.00 -15.11 1.46
N ASP A 145 17.59 -16.39 1.47
CA ASP A 145 18.20 -17.45 0.66
C ASP A 145 18.21 -17.15 -0.86
N TYR A 146 17.37 -16.23 -1.29
CA TYR A 146 17.25 -15.83 -2.70
C TYR A 146 17.97 -14.53 -3.02
N ALA A 147 18.67 -13.92 -2.06
CA ALA A 147 19.26 -12.57 -2.18
C ALA A 147 20.08 -12.37 -3.45
N PHE A 148 20.89 -13.36 -3.81
CA PHE A 148 21.80 -13.30 -4.96
C PHE A 148 21.24 -13.94 -6.23
N ARG A 149 20.03 -14.49 -6.19
CA ARG A 149 19.36 -15.02 -7.38
C ARG A 149 18.77 -13.89 -8.22
N ARG A 150 18.58 -14.14 -9.52
CA ARG A 150 17.89 -13.19 -10.41
C ARG A 150 16.42 -13.08 -10.00
N ALA A 151 15.88 -11.85 -9.96
CA ALA A 151 14.49 -11.62 -9.58
C ALA A 151 13.47 -12.35 -10.48
N SER A 152 13.80 -12.59 -11.75
CA SER A 152 12.95 -13.35 -12.68
C SER A 152 12.80 -14.84 -12.33
N THR A 153 13.64 -15.39 -11.46
CA THR A 153 13.55 -16.81 -11.04
C THR A 153 12.66 -17.01 -9.80
N LEU A 154 12.15 -15.93 -9.22
CA LEU A 154 11.30 -15.96 -8.04
C LEU A 154 9.85 -16.24 -8.43
N SER A 155 9.11 -16.93 -7.55
CA SER A 155 7.64 -16.99 -7.63
C SER A 155 7.01 -15.61 -7.45
N GLY A 156 5.74 -15.42 -7.86
CA GLY A 156 5.01 -14.16 -7.68
C GLY A 156 5.00 -13.68 -6.24
N GLY A 157 4.73 -14.57 -5.29
CA GLY A 157 4.75 -14.25 -3.87
C GLY A 157 6.14 -13.87 -3.34
N GLN A 158 7.21 -14.49 -3.85
CA GLN A 158 8.58 -14.12 -3.52
C GLN A 158 8.94 -12.75 -4.11
N GLN A 159 8.54 -12.47 -5.35
CA GLN A 159 8.74 -11.16 -5.99
C GLN A 159 8.00 -10.05 -5.21
N GLN A 160 6.79 -10.31 -4.77
CA GLN A 160 6.04 -9.35 -3.96
C GLN A 160 6.72 -9.08 -2.61
N ARG A 161 7.22 -10.12 -1.94
CA ARG A 161 7.99 -9.96 -0.71
C ARG A 161 9.29 -9.16 -0.94
N ALA A 162 9.98 -9.36 -2.06
CA ALA A 162 11.12 -8.54 -2.44
C ALA A 162 10.75 -7.07 -2.67
N ALA A 163 9.59 -6.80 -3.29
CA ALA A 163 9.07 -5.43 -3.43
C ALA A 163 8.75 -4.79 -2.07
N ILE A 164 8.25 -5.56 -1.10
CA ILE A 164 8.06 -5.09 0.29
C ILE A 164 9.40 -4.84 0.96
N ALA A 165 10.39 -5.74 0.85
CA ALA A 165 11.74 -5.53 1.38
C ALA A 165 12.37 -4.23 0.86
N ARG A 166 12.13 -3.86 -0.40
CA ARG A 166 12.54 -2.56 -0.96
C ARG A 166 11.95 -1.37 -0.19
N THR A 167 10.70 -1.45 0.29
CA THR A 167 10.11 -0.38 1.11
C THR A 167 10.70 -0.35 2.52
N LEU A 168 11.17 -1.48 3.04
CA LEU A 168 11.80 -1.56 4.35
C LEU A 168 13.18 -0.87 4.36
N VAL A 169 14.02 -1.12 3.34
CA VAL A 169 15.32 -0.45 3.22
C VAL A 169 15.18 1.03 2.87
N GLN A 170 14.08 1.43 2.24
CA GLN A 170 13.73 2.82 2.01
C GLN A 170 13.46 3.56 3.33
N ASN A 171 13.16 2.82 4.43
CA ASN A 171 12.72 3.37 5.72
C ASN A 171 11.48 4.25 5.56
N ALA A 172 10.52 3.77 4.76
CA ALA A 172 9.28 4.46 4.46
C ALA A 172 8.45 4.65 5.74
N ARG A 173 7.84 5.82 5.89
CA ARG A 173 6.89 6.14 6.97
C ARG A 173 5.44 5.87 6.58
N VAL A 174 5.19 5.78 5.29
CA VAL A 174 3.91 5.41 4.68
C VAL A 174 4.16 4.33 3.66
N ILE A 175 3.36 3.27 3.67
CA ILE A 175 3.36 2.22 2.65
C ILE A 175 2.04 2.26 1.91
N LEU A 176 2.11 2.40 0.59
CA LEU A 176 0.98 2.32 -0.33
C LEU A 176 1.11 1.02 -1.10
N ALA A 177 0.13 0.14 -1.00
CA ALA A 177 0.14 -1.14 -1.70
C ALA A 177 -1.04 -1.21 -2.68
N ASP A 178 -0.73 -1.20 -3.97
CA ASP A 178 -1.72 -1.22 -5.04
C ASP A 178 -1.95 -2.67 -5.49
N GLU A 179 -3.05 -3.27 -5.05
CA GLU A 179 -3.46 -4.66 -5.32
C GLU A 179 -2.34 -5.70 -5.08
N PRO A 180 -1.72 -5.70 -3.88
CA PRO A 180 -0.48 -6.45 -3.63
C PRO A 180 -0.64 -7.97 -3.69
N ILE A 181 -1.86 -8.48 -3.76
CA ILE A 181 -2.18 -9.92 -3.72
C ILE A 181 -2.98 -10.41 -4.94
N ALA A 182 -3.31 -9.53 -5.90
CA ALA A 182 -4.23 -9.85 -6.99
C ALA A 182 -3.77 -11.01 -7.91
N SER A 183 -2.45 -11.24 -8.02
CA SER A 183 -1.88 -12.26 -8.91
C SER A 183 -1.20 -13.38 -8.14
N LEU A 184 -1.53 -13.57 -6.86
CA LEU A 184 -0.90 -14.55 -5.99
C LEU A 184 -1.84 -15.70 -5.66
N ASP A 185 -1.26 -16.88 -5.42
CA ASP A 185 -1.97 -17.99 -4.82
C ASP A 185 -2.44 -17.63 -3.39
N PRO A 186 -3.46 -18.30 -2.83
CA PRO A 186 -4.06 -17.95 -1.55
C PRO A 186 -3.06 -17.93 -0.39
N GLU A 187 -2.09 -18.85 -0.37
CA GLU A 187 -1.09 -18.92 0.70
C GLU A 187 -0.09 -17.75 0.61
N SER A 188 0.39 -17.44 -0.60
CA SER A 188 1.26 -16.29 -0.85
C SER A 188 0.55 -14.99 -0.53
N ALA A 189 -0.73 -14.86 -0.90
CA ALA A 189 -1.57 -13.70 -0.58
C ALA A 189 -1.69 -13.49 0.93
N ARG A 190 -1.98 -14.57 1.69
CA ARG A 190 -2.03 -14.54 3.15
C ARG A 190 -0.71 -14.05 3.75
N ARG A 191 0.41 -14.65 3.33
CA ARG A 191 1.76 -14.27 3.81
C ARG A 191 2.09 -12.80 3.54
N VAL A 192 1.73 -12.28 2.37
CA VAL A 192 1.94 -10.86 2.01
C VAL A 192 1.14 -9.94 2.92
N MET A 193 -0.13 -10.25 3.19
CA MET A 193 -0.98 -9.44 4.06
C MET A 193 -0.53 -9.51 5.53
N GLU A 194 -0.15 -10.69 6.03
CA GLU A 194 0.43 -10.87 7.36
C GLU A 194 1.71 -10.04 7.54
N LEU A 195 2.58 -10.04 6.52
CA LEU A 195 3.81 -9.25 6.52
C LEU A 195 3.53 -7.75 6.56
N LEU A 196 2.60 -7.24 5.74
CA LEU A 196 2.20 -5.83 5.77
C LEU A 196 1.63 -5.44 7.14
N ALA A 197 0.77 -6.27 7.73
CA ALA A 197 0.21 -6.05 9.05
C ALA A 197 1.28 -6.11 10.16
N GLN A 198 2.27 -7.01 10.05
CA GLN A 198 3.40 -7.07 10.97
C GLN A 198 4.27 -5.81 10.89
N ILE A 199 4.60 -5.35 9.67
CA ILE A 199 5.39 -4.13 9.45
C ILE A 199 4.64 -2.91 10.02
N ASN A 200 3.33 -2.80 9.75
CA ASN A 200 2.48 -1.73 10.29
C ASN A 200 2.60 -1.67 11.82
N ARG A 201 2.40 -2.81 12.52
CA ARG A 201 2.45 -2.88 13.99
C ARG A 201 3.85 -2.63 14.54
N ALA A 202 4.87 -3.27 13.98
CA ALA A 202 6.24 -3.23 14.50
C ALA A 202 6.89 -1.85 14.31
N ARG A 203 6.64 -1.20 13.18
CA ARG A 203 7.28 0.07 12.81
C ARG A 203 6.35 1.28 12.96
N ARG A 204 5.07 1.08 13.31
CA ARG A 204 4.03 2.12 13.38
C ARG A 204 3.95 2.96 12.11
N VAL A 205 4.19 2.36 10.95
CA VAL A 205 4.02 2.99 9.64
C VAL A 205 2.56 2.97 9.24
N ALA A 206 2.07 4.03 8.60
CA ALA A 206 0.74 4.00 8.01
C ALA A 206 0.75 3.10 6.76
N VAL A 207 -0.23 2.21 6.64
CA VAL A 207 -0.36 1.31 5.48
C VAL A 207 -1.72 1.53 4.82
N VAL A 208 -1.72 1.85 3.54
CA VAL A 208 -2.93 1.92 2.73
C VAL A 208 -2.84 0.85 1.64
N VAL A 209 -3.75 -0.10 1.66
CA VAL A 209 -3.74 -1.22 0.72
C VAL A 209 -5.03 -1.23 -0.11
N SER A 210 -4.91 -1.21 -1.44
CA SER A 210 -6.07 -1.43 -2.31
C SER A 210 -6.33 -2.92 -2.48
N LEU A 211 -7.57 -3.32 -2.29
CA LEU A 211 -8.01 -4.71 -2.36
C LEU A 211 -9.33 -4.81 -3.15
N HIS A 212 -9.55 -5.98 -3.74
CA HIS A 212 -10.85 -6.39 -4.26
C HIS A 212 -11.56 -7.36 -3.30
N GLN A 213 -10.81 -8.13 -2.53
CA GLN A 213 -11.31 -9.15 -1.59
C GLN A 213 -11.72 -8.49 -0.29
N VAL A 214 -13.02 -8.49 0.00
CA VAL A 214 -13.62 -7.87 1.18
C VAL A 214 -13.24 -8.63 2.46
N ASP A 215 -13.24 -9.96 2.42
CA ASP A 215 -12.85 -10.84 3.50
C ASP A 215 -11.41 -10.58 3.98
N VAL A 216 -10.48 -10.41 3.04
CA VAL A 216 -9.09 -10.04 3.32
C VAL A 216 -9.02 -8.64 3.94
N ALA A 217 -9.76 -7.67 3.41
CA ALA A 217 -9.80 -6.31 3.95
C ALA A 217 -10.31 -6.32 5.40
N MET A 218 -11.40 -7.01 5.68
CA MET A 218 -11.98 -7.11 7.02
C MET A 218 -11.07 -7.83 8.02
N ARG A 219 -10.32 -8.82 7.54
CA ARG A 219 -9.40 -9.61 8.38
C ARG A 219 -8.18 -8.81 8.83
N TYR A 220 -7.61 -7.98 7.96
CA TYR A 220 -6.31 -7.34 8.20
C TYR A 220 -6.39 -5.84 8.47
N CYS A 221 -7.43 -5.14 8.00
CA CYS A 221 -7.55 -3.70 8.08
C CYS A 221 -8.69 -3.28 9.00
N PRO A 222 -8.40 -2.61 10.13
CA PRO A 222 -9.44 -2.13 11.06
C PRO A 222 -10.39 -1.11 10.43
N ARG A 223 -9.93 -0.36 9.41
CA ARG A 223 -10.70 0.67 8.71
C ARG A 223 -10.71 0.40 7.23
N VAL A 224 -11.85 0.68 6.64
CA VAL A 224 -12.10 0.60 5.20
C VAL A 224 -12.54 1.94 4.67
N VAL A 225 -11.97 2.33 3.54
CA VAL A 225 -12.45 3.43 2.70
C VAL A 225 -12.89 2.83 1.38
N ALA A 226 -14.17 2.99 1.05
CA ALA A 226 -14.72 2.43 -0.18
C ALA A 226 -14.93 3.53 -1.23
N LEU A 227 -14.44 3.26 -2.44
CA LEU A 227 -14.58 4.16 -3.59
C LEU A 227 -15.57 3.57 -4.60
N ARG A 228 -16.48 4.42 -5.11
CA ARG A 228 -17.37 4.12 -6.22
C ARG A 228 -17.41 5.31 -7.16
N HIS A 229 -17.15 5.08 -8.46
CA HIS A 229 -17.15 6.14 -9.49
C HIS A 229 -16.30 7.38 -9.12
N GLY A 230 -15.14 7.13 -8.54
CA GLY A 230 -14.21 8.20 -8.15
C GLY A 230 -14.58 8.96 -6.87
N LYS A 231 -15.61 8.54 -6.13
CA LYS A 231 -16.05 9.15 -4.88
C LYS A 231 -15.87 8.21 -3.71
N VAL A 232 -15.57 8.76 -2.52
CA VAL A 232 -15.64 8.00 -1.26
C VAL A 232 -17.12 7.87 -0.90
N VAL A 233 -17.57 6.62 -0.75
CA VAL A 233 -18.96 6.29 -0.39
C VAL A 233 -19.07 5.66 0.98
N TYR A 234 -17.94 5.18 1.52
CA TYR A 234 -17.83 4.70 2.90
C TYR A 234 -16.44 5.02 3.44
N ASP A 235 -16.37 5.41 4.68
CA ASP A 235 -15.13 5.60 5.44
C ASP A 235 -15.41 5.29 6.91
N GLY A 236 -14.94 4.15 7.40
CA GLY A 236 -15.25 3.71 8.76
C GLY A 236 -14.66 2.35 9.12
N PRO A 237 -15.02 1.82 10.31
CA PRO A 237 -14.56 0.53 10.78
C PRO A 237 -14.92 -0.60 9.81
N SER A 238 -14.00 -1.51 9.54
CA SER A 238 -14.25 -2.67 8.67
C SER A 238 -15.39 -3.56 9.21
N ALA A 239 -15.51 -3.69 10.54
CA ALA A 239 -16.55 -4.45 11.21
C ALA A 239 -17.97 -3.87 11.04
N ALA A 240 -18.09 -2.61 10.62
CA ALA A 240 -19.38 -1.95 10.37
C ALA A 240 -19.89 -2.11 8.91
N LEU A 241 -19.11 -2.76 8.04
CA LEU A 241 -19.53 -3.05 6.68
C LEU A 241 -20.66 -4.08 6.69
N THR A 242 -21.81 -3.72 6.10
CA THR A 242 -22.95 -4.62 5.97
C THR A 242 -23.01 -5.25 4.59
N PRO A 243 -23.66 -6.43 4.42
CA PRO A 243 -23.89 -7.02 3.11
C PRO A 243 -24.65 -6.09 2.15
N ALA A 244 -25.55 -5.24 2.67
CA ALA A 244 -26.26 -4.25 1.87
C ALA A 244 -25.33 -3.18 1.30
N MET A 245 -24.40 -2.64 2.11
CA MET A 245 -23.38 -1.70 1.66
C MET A 245 -22.45 -2.32 0.61
N LEU A 246 -22.07 -3.59 0.79
CA LEU A 246 -21.23 -4.31 -0.17
C LEU A 246 -21.95 -4.52 -1.51
N ARG A 247 -23.26 -4.85 -1.50
CA ARG A 247 -24.05 -4.93 -2.74
C ARG A 247 -24.12 -3.57 -3.44
N GLU A 248 -24.24 -2.50 -2.69
CA GLU A 248 -24.23 -1.16 -3.27
C GLU A 248 -22.89 -0.80 -3.88
N LEU A 249 -21.78 -1.17 -3.23
CA LEU A 249 -20.40 -0.91 -3.68
C LEU A 249 -20.02 -1.65 -4.97
N TYR A 250 -20.37 -2.92 -5.05
CA TYR A 250 -19.94 -3.82 -6.11
C TYR A 250 -21.04 -4.11 -7.14
N GLY A 251 -22.29 -3.71 -6.88
CA GLY A 251 -23.41 -3.96 -7.79
C GLY A 251 -23.62 -5.44 -8.02
N THR A 252 -23.72 -5.86 -9.30
CA THR A 252 -23.88 -7.27 -9.70
C THR A 252 -22.68 -8.16 -9.35
N GLU A 253 -21.47 -7.60 -9.24
CA GLU A 253 -20.26 -8.32 -8.83
C GLU A 253 -20.32 -8.72 -7.33
N ALA A 254 -21.19 -8.11 -6.54
CA ALA A 254 -21.35 -8.43 -5.12
C ALA A 254 -21.80 -9.87 -4.86
N ALA A 255 -22.52 -10.49 -5.79
CA ALA A 255 -22.98 -11.87 -5.67
C ALA A 255 -21.83 -12.89 -5.67
N GLU A 256 -20.73 -12.58 -6.35
CA GLU A 256 -19.53 -13.43 -6.37
C GLU A 256 -18.64 -13.22 -5.13
N LEU A 257 -18.77 -12.06 -4.46
CA LEU A 257 -17.96 -11.67 -3.30
C LEU A 257 -18.61 -12.04 -1.96
N LEU A 258 -19.91 -12.32 -1.97
CA LEU A 258 -20.68 -12.76 -0.80
C LEU A 258 -21.15 -14.19 -1.05
N PRO A 259 -20.49 -15.21 -0.43
CA PRO A 259 -21.01 -16.58 -0.50
C PRO A 259 -22.45 -16.62 0.04
N ASP A 260 -23.35 -17.20 -0.73
CA ASP A 260 -24.73 -17.44 -0.30
C ASP A 260 -24.72 -18.20 1.05
N GLY A 261 -25.22 -17.55 2.10
CA GLY A 261 -25.48 -18.20 3.40
C GLY A 261 -24.39 -18.07 4.48
N ALA A 262 -23.27 -17.41 4.25
CA ALA A 262 -22.34 -17.14 5.33
C ALA A 262 -22.79 -15.92 6.16
N GLY A 263 -23.46 -16.17 7.27
CA GLY A 263 -23.55 -15.19 8.35
C GLY A 263 -22.11 -14.77 8.71
N LEU A 264 -21.82 -13.47 8.64
CA LEU A 264 -20.55 -12.91 9.12
C LEU A 264 -20.49 -13.13 10.64
N GLU A 265 -20.09 -14.32 11.08
CA GLU A 265 -19.55 -14.48 12.44
C GLU A 265 -18.24 -13.71 12.47
N VAL A 266 -18.32 -12.53 13.03
CA VAL A 266 -17.15 -11.70 13.36
C VAL A 266 -16.38 -12.48 14.43
N ALA A 267 -15.34 -13.22 14.02
CA ALA A 267 -14.37 -13.74 14.96
C ALA A 267 -13.74 -12.53 15.68
N ALA A 268 -14.09 -12.36 16.94
CA ALA A 268 -13.48 -11.36 17.80
C ALA A 268 -11.95 -11.51 17.74
N PRO A 269 -11.19 -10.40 17.74
CA PRO A 269 -9.73 -10.48 17.77
C PRO A 269 -9.33 -11.28 18.99
N ALA A 270 -8.57 -12.37 18.78
CA ALA A 270 -8.01 -13.19 19.86
C ALA A 270 -7.07 -12.30 20.70
N ILE A 271 -7.58 -11.85 21.84
CA ILE A 271 -6.77 -11.24 22.90
C ILE A 271 -5.97 -12.38 23.51
N LEU A 272 -4.73 -12.53 23.06
CA LEU A 272 -3.75 -13.38 23.74
C LEU A 272 -3.47 -12.77 25.12
N HIS A 273 -4.17 -13.25 26.14
CA HIS A 273 -3.80 -13.02 27.52
C HIS A 273 -2.52 -13.83 27.77
N GLY A 274 -1.39 -13.14 27.78
CA GLY A 274 -0.14 -13.68 28.31
C GLY A 274 -0.30 -13.89 29.81
N GLY A 275 -0.58 -15.13 30.21
CA GLY A 275 -0.54 -15.55 31.62
C GLY A 275 0.91 -15.51 32.09
N LEU A 276 1.24 -14.55 32.93
CA LEU A 276 2.38 -14.65 33.83
C LEU A 276 2.01 -15.70 34.90
N ALA A 277 2.61 -16.90 34.79
CA ALA A 277 2.66 -17.83 35.93
C ALA A 277 3.93 -17.52 36.72
N ALA A 278 3.73 -17.00 37.93
CA ALA A 278 4.76 -16.94 38.96
C ALA A 278 4.88 -18.35 39.60
N ALA A 279 6.10 -18.88 39.66
CA ALA A 279 6.63 -19.74 40.70
C ALA A 279 8.16 -19.84 40.53
#